data_003e701a1afba6f1376f75cbb69ae9e2
#
_entry.id   003e701a1afba6f1376f75cbb69ae9e2
#
_cell.length_a   1.000
_cell.length_b   1.000
_cell.length_c   1.000
_cell.angle_alpha   90.00
_cell.angle_beta   90.00
_cell.angle_gamma   90.00
#
_symmetry.space_group_name_H-M   'P 1'
#
loop_
_entity.id
_entity.type
_entity.pdbx_description
1 polymer ?
#
loop_
_entity_poly.entity_id
_entity_poly.type
_entity_poly.pdbx_seq_one_letter_code
_entity_poly.pdbx_strand_id
1 'polypeptide(L)'
;MKSRFLVIAGVLAGFAVPAAAATGNADAGRQLVLRSCTSCHATSTTTAASDSAPPLSFVARDNKQRPSWVRGWLMDPHPPMPGIMLSRQQIDDIIAYLNSLPTS
;
A
#
# COMPACT_ATOMS: atom_id res chain seq x y z
N MET A 1 31.71 -19.29 58.54
CA MET A 1 31.62 -18.22 57.54
C MET A 1 30.66 -18.68 56.42
N LYS A 2 29.45 -18.16 56.43
CA LYS A 2 28.43 -18.54 55.43
C LYS A 2 28.45 -17.48 54.33
N SER A 3 29.04 -17.84 53.18
CA SER A 3 29.06 -17.00 52.01
C SER A 3 27.70 -17.05 51.31
N ARG A 4 26.98 -15.94 51.33
CA ARG A 4 25.70 -15.79 50.61
C ARG A 4 26.00 -15.29 49.21
N PHE A 5 25.94 -16.19 48.22
CA PHE A 5 25.94 -15.80 46.81
C PHE A 5 24.58 -15.22 46.48
N LEU A 6 24.56 -13.91 46.23
CA LEU A 6 23.41 -13.21 45.70
C LEU A 6 23.37 -13.41 44.18
N VAL A 7 22.48 -14.28 43.69
CA VAL A 7 22.24 -14.43 42.26
C VAL A 7 21.31 -13.31 41.83
N ILE A 8 21.87 -12.31 41.16
CA ILE A 8 21.07 -11.26 40.51
C ILE A 8 20.60 -11.82 39.18
N ALA A 9 19.33 -12.26 39.14
CA ALA A 9 18.68 -12.62 37.89
C ALA A 9 18.35 -11.32 37.11
N GLY A 10 19.17 -11.02 36.14
CA GLY A 10 18.91 -9.91 35.20
C GLY A 10 17.73 -10.26 34.32
N VAL A 11 16.59 -9.59 34.51
CA VAL A 11 15.45 -9.66 33.59
C VAL A 11 15.80 -8.83 32.39
N LEU A 12 16.20 -9.47 31.28
CA LEU A 12 16.28 -8.86 29.99
C LEU A 12 14.84 -8.63 29.49
N ALA A 13 14.31 -7.46 29.75
CA ALA A 13 13.08 -7.00 29.11
C ALA A 13 13.38 -6.79 27.61
N GLY A 14 13.07 -7.79 26.78
CA GLY A 14 13.12 -7.68 25.34
C GLY A 14 12.06 -6.68 24.88
N PHE A 15 12.48 -5.50 24.47
CA PHE A 15 11.60 -4.59 23.76
C PHE A 15 11.30 -5.22 22.39
N ALA A 16 10.11 -5.79 22.23
CA ALA A 16 9.60 -6.16 20.93
C ALA A 16 9.35 -4.86 20.17
N VAL A 17 10.23 -4.53 19.23
CA VAL A 17 9.99 -3.45 18.26
C VAL A 17 8.86 -3.96 17.37
N PRO A 18 7.69 -3.30 17.32
CA PRO A 18 6.66 -3.69 16.36
C PRO A 18 7.25 -3.56 14.97
N ALA A 19 7.18 -4.64 14.20
CA ALA A 19 7.52 -4.58 12.79
C ALA A 19 6.64 -3.49 12.17
N ALA A 20 7.27 -2.40 11.71
CA ALA A 20 6.56 -1.36 10.98
C ALA A 20 5.95 -2.03 9.74
N ALA A 21 4.63 -2.21 9.71
CA ALA A 21 3.91 -2.55 8.50
C ALA A 21 4.32 -1.52 7.44
N ALA A 22 4.60 -1.98 6.19
CA ALA A 22 4.91 -1.09 5.08
C ALA A 22 3.82 -0.01 5.02
N THR A 23 4.16 1.19 5.46
CA THR A 23 3.21 2.26 5.72
C THR A 23 3.19 3.18 4.54
N GLY A 24 2.34 2.85 3.55
CA GLY A 24 1.93 3.81 2.57
C GLY A 24 1.02 4.86 3.23
N ASN A 25 1.08 6.08 2.73
CA ASN A 25 0.20 7.16 3.12
C ASN A 25 -0.97 7.24 2.14
N ALA A 26 -2.18 6.94 2.61
CA ALA A 26 -3.37 6.90 1.77
C ALA A 26 -3.72 8.28 1.16
N ASP A 27 -3.49 9.37 1.86
CA ASP A 27 -3.75 10.73 1.35
C ASP A 27 -2.76 11.08 0.23
N ALA A 28 -1.48 10.76 0.40
CA ALA A 28 -0.47 10.94 -0.64
C ALA A 28 -0.80 10.07 -1.87
N GLY A 29 -1.21 8.83 -1.65
CA GLY A 29 -1.68 7.92 -2.71
C GLY A 29 -2.88 8.46 -3.45
N ARG A 30 -3.87 9.00 -2.73
CA ARG A 30 -5.05 9.65 -3.33
C ARG A 30 -4.64 10.80 -4.24
N GLN A 31 -3.75 11.67 -3.80
CA GLN A 31 -3.27 12.80 -4.61
C GLN A 31 -2.55 12.34 -5.88
N LEU A 32 -1.72 11.31 -5.78
CA LEU A 32 -1.07 10.70 -6.94
C LEU A 32 -2.08 10.15 -7.94
N VAL A 33 -3.06 9.39 -7.47
CA VAL A 33 -4.11 8.81 -8.28
C VAL A 33 -4.92 9.90 -9.00
N LEU A 34 -5.32 10.94 -8.29
CA LEU A 34 -6.08 12.04 -8.88
C LEU A 34 -5.30 12.78 -9.98
N ARG A 35 -3.99 12.89 -9.86
CA ARG A 35 -3.15 13.55 -10.86
C ARG A 35 -2.81 12.65 -12.06
N SER A 36 -2.62 11.36 -11.83
CA SER A 36 -1.94 10.50 -12.79
C SER A 36 -2.78 9.34 -13.32
N CYS A 37 -3.90 9.01 -12.70
CA CYS A 37 -4.67 7.80 -13.00
C CYS A 37 -6.10 8.10 -13.51
N THR A 38 -6.68 9.23 -13.13
CA THR A 38 -8.10 9.53 -13.39
C THR A 38 -8.40 9.93 -14.82
N SER A 39 -7.39 10.16 -15.65
CA SER A 39 -7.61 10.31 -17.09
C SER A 39 -8.11 9.02 -17.76
N CYS A 40 -7.82 7.86 -17.16
CA CYS A 40 -8.23 6.55 -17.67
C CYS A 40 -9.08 5.74 -16.68
N HIS A 41 -8.83 5.87 -15.36
CA HIS A 41 -9.53 5.13 -14.33
C HIS A 41 -10.60 6.00 -13.64
N ALA A 42 -11.84 5.53 -13.63
CA ALA A 42 -12.90 6.20 -12.88
C ALA A 42 -12.71 6.05 -11.36
N THR A 43 -13.08 7.10 -10.64
CA THR A 43 -13.23 7.11 -9.18
C THR A 43 -14.70 7.36 -8.83
N SER A 44 -15.05 7.37 -7.54
CA SER A 44 -16.41 7.75 -7.09
C SER A 44 -16.77 9.20 -7.44
N THR A 45 -15.77 10.06 -7.68
CA THR A 45 -15.95 11.49 -7.97
C THR A 45 -15.53 11.91 -9.37
N THR A 46 -14.99 10.99 -10.17
CA THR A 46 -14.52 11.26 -11.53
C THR A 46 -15.07 10.24 -12.51
N THR A 47 -15.26 10.68 -13.76
CA THR A 47 -15.60 9.81 -14.87
C THR A 47 -14.34 9.54 -15.69
N ALA A 48 -14.08 8.26 -16.00
CA ALA A 48 -12.94 7.90 -16.83
C ALA A 48 -13.14 8.33 -18.29
N ALA A 49 -12.07 8.75 -18.92
CA ALA A 49 -12.04 9.04 -20.36
C ALA A 49 -11.89 7.78 -21.23
N SER A 50 -11.62 6.63 -20.62
CA SER A 50 -11.37 5.35 -21.31
C SER A 50 -12.23 4.24 -20.73
N ASP A 51 -12.99 3.56 -21.57
CA ASP A 51 -13.77 2.38 -21.19
C ASP A 51 -12.91 1.13 -21.01
N SER A 52 -11.65 1.17 -21.43
CA SER A 52 -10.73 0.02 -21.31
C SER A 52 -10.04 -0.10 -19.95
N ALA A 53 -10.04 0.96 -19.15
CA ALA A 53 -9.45 0.94 -17.83
C ALA A 53 -10.51 0.61 -16.77
N PRO A 54 -10.27 -0.36 -15.87
CA PRO A 54 -11.22 -0.69 -14.81
C PRO A 54 -11.39 0.46 -13.83
N PRO A 55 -12.59 0.69 -13.30
CA PRO A 55 -12.79 1.62 -12.19
C PRO A 55 -11.91 1.28 -11.01
N LEU A 56 -11.49 2.27 -10.24
CA LEU A 56 -10.58 2.04 -9.10
C LEU A 56 -11.20 1.20 -7.99
N SER A 57 -12.52 1.13 -7.89
CA SER A 57 -13.19 0.19 -6.98
C SER A 57 -12.90 -1.28 -7.33
N PHE A 58 -12.82 -1.62 -8.61
CA PHE A 58 -12.42 -2.96 -9.05
C PHE A 58 -10.93 -3.22 -8.78
N VAL A 59 -10.08 -2.24 -9.05
CA VAL A 59 -8.64 -2.34 -8.74
C VAL A 59 -8.42 -2.51 -7.23
N ALA A 60 -9.19 -1.79 -6.40
CA ALA A 60 -9.14 -1.92 -4.94
C ALA A 60 -9.55 -3.32 -4.47
N ARG A 61 -10.60 -3.90 -5.07
CA ARG A 61 -11.02 -5.28 -4.79
C ARG A 61 -9.93 -6.27 -5.20
N ASP A 62 -9.35 -6.12 -6.39
CA ASP A 62 -8.27 -6.97 -6.85
C ASP A 62 -7.04 -6.87 -5.95
N ASN A 63 -6.72 -5.67 -5.45
CA ASN A 63 -5.63 -5.46 -4.51
C ASN A 63 -5.86 -6.22 -3.19
N LYS A 64 -7.09 -6.26 -2.67
CA LYS A 64 -7.41 -7.03 -1.46
C LYS A 64 -7.31 -8.53 -1.68
N GLN A 65 -7.71 -9.01 -2.85
CA GLN A 65 -7.69 -10.44 -3.19
C GLN A 65 -6.30 -10.90 -3.66
N ARG A 66 -5.56 -10.04 -4.34
CA ARG A 66 -4.28 -10.34 -4.97
C ARG A 66 -3.29 -9.18 -4.81
N PRO A 67 -2.84 -8.86 -3.60
CA PRO A 67 -2.05 -7.64 -3.34
C PRO A 67 -0.72 -7.59 -4.12
N SER A 68 -0.08 -8.74 -4.34
CA SER A 68 1.15 -8.80 -5.12
C SER A 68 0.93 -8.55 -6.61
N TRP A 69 -0.25 -8.86 -7.14
CA TRP A 69 -0.57 -8.66 -8.55
C TRP A 69 -0.72 -7.17 -8.89
N VAL A 70 -1.47 -6.41 -8.08
CA VAL A 70 -1.62 -4.96 -8.30
C VAL A 70 -0.28 -4.24 -8.11
N ARG A 71 0.48 -4.63 -7.10
CA ARG A 71 1.83 -4.09 -6.89
C ARG A 71 2.73 -4.34 -8.09
N GLY A 72 2.76 -5.57 -8.60
CA GLY A 72 3.55 -5.95 -9.78
C GLY A 72 3.14 -5.16 -11.02
N TRP A 73 1.84 -4.94 -11.21
CA TRP A 73 1.33 -4.13 -12.31
C TRP A 73 1.76 -2.65 -12.22
N LEU A 74 1.76 -2.07 -11.02
CA LEU A 74 2.23 -0.70 -10.79
C LEU A 74 3.74 -0.55 -10.98
N MET A 75 4.51 -1.61 -10.72
CA MET A 75 5.96 -1.61 -10.94
C MET A 75 6.32 -1.72 -12.43
N ASP A 76 5.53 -2.44 -13.20
CA ASP A 76 5.76 -2.71 -14.62
C ASP A 76 4.43 -2.71 -15.39
N PRO A 77 3.85 -1.52 -15.64
CA PRO A 77 2.58 -1.42 -16.33
C PRO A 77 2.70 -1.88 -17.78
N HIS A 78 1.65 -2.56 -18.27
CA HIS A 78 1.57 -3.06 -19.64
C HIS A 78 0.63 -2.20 -20.50
N PRO A 79 0.87 -2.05 -21.80
CA PRO A 79 -0.12 -1.44 -22.68
C PRO A 79 -1.50 -2.13 -22.57
N PRO A 80 -2.62 -1.38 -22.59
CA PRO A 80 -2.74 0.03 -22.91
C PRO A 80 -2.41 1.02 -21.76
N MET A 81 -2.14 0.53 -20.54
CA MET A 81 -1.72 1.39 -19.44
C MET A 81 -0.31 1.90 -19.69
N PRO A 82 -0.08 3.23 -19.71
CA PRO A 82 1.26 3.78 -19.94
C PRO A 82 2.19 3.51 -18.77
N GLY A 83 3.49 3.42 -19.05
CA GLY A 83 4.51 3.36 -18.01
C GLY A 83 4.56 4.67 -17.22
N ILE A 84 4.26 4.60 -15.94
CA ILE A 84 4.41 5.71 -15.01
C ILE A 84 5.57 5.34 -14.10
N MET A 85 6.59 6.20 -14.07
CA MET A 85 7.77 5.99 -13.22
C MET A 85 7.39 6.27 -11.76
N LEU A 86 7.01 5.23 -11.04
CA LEU A 86 6.66 5.30 -9.62
C LEU A 86 7.81 4.82 -8.74
N SER A 87 8.11 5.57 -7.69
CA SER A 87 8.98 5.07 -6.63
C SER A 87 8.28 3.99 -5.80
N ARG A 88 9.04 3.21 -5.05
CA ARG A 88 8.46 2.21 -4.12
C ARG A 88 7.53 2.86 -3.11
N GLN A 89 7.89 4.02 -2.56
CA GLN A 89 7.05 4.76 -1.62
C GLN A 89 5.75 5.21 -2.28
N GLN A 90 5.79 5.69 -3.50
CA GLN A 90 4.59 6.08 -4.25
C GLN A 90 3.67 4.88 -4.51
N ILE A 91 4.24 3.71 -4.81
CA ILE A 91 3.45 2.48 -4.93
C ILE A 91 2.82 2.10 -3.59
N ASP A 92 3.56 2.18 -2.49
CA ASP A 92 3.02 1.93 -1.14
C ASP A 92 1.88 2.90 -0.80
N ASP A 93 2.02 4.17 -1.14
CA ASP A 93 0.99 5.19 -0.94
C ASP A 93 -0.27 4.90 -1.76
N ILE A 94 -0.13 4.51 -3.03
CA ILE A 94 -1.24 4.12 -3.89
C ILE A 94 -1.94 2.88 -3.34
N ILE A 95 -1.19 1.87 -2.91
CA ILE A 95 -1.75 0.65 -2.30
C ILE A 95 -2.52 0.99 -1.01
N ALA A 96 -1.98 1.87 -0.17
CA ALA A 96 -2.68 2.34 1.03
C ALA A 96 -4.00 3.04 0.68
N TYR A 97 -4.01 3.87 -0.35
CA TYR A 97 -5.22 4.51 -0.84
C TYR A 97 -6.24 3.48 -1.38
N LEU A 98 -5.81 2.53 -2.19
CA LEU A 98 -6.68 1.45 -2.70
C LEU A 98 -7.29 0.64 -1.55
N ASN A 99 -6.54 0.37 -0.49
CA ASN A 99 -7.04 -0.32 0.70
C ASN A 99 -8.12 0.48 1.45
N SER A 100 -8.14 1.79 1.32
CA SER A 100 -9.13 2.68 1.94
C SER A 100 -10.44 2.77 1.15
N LEU A 101 -10.46 2.32 -0.11
CA LEU A 101 -11.63 2.41 -0.96
C LEU A 101 -12.65 1.32 -0.63
N PRO A 102 -13.97 1.64 -0.74
CA PRO A 102 -15.01 0.62 -0.70
C PRO A 102 -14.83 -0.38 -1.85
N THR A 103 -15.11 -1.65 -1.58
CA THR A 103 -15.00 -2.76 -2.55
C THR A 103 -16.35 -3.41 -2.80
N SER A 104 -17.34 -2.60 -2.97
CA SER A 104 -18.69 -3.08 -3.34
C SER A 104 -18.74 -3.56 -4.80
#